data_b6aeeca0aa40f968ca7ead920eb5bd7b
#
_entry.id   b6aeeca0aa40f968ca7ead920eb5bd7b
#
_cell.length_a   1.000
_cell.length_b   1.000
_cell.length_c   1.000
_cell.angle_alpha   90.00
_cell.angle_beta   90.00
_cell.angle_gamma   90.00
#
_symmetry.space_group_name_H-M   'P 1'
#
loop_
_entity.id
_entity.type
_entity.pdbx_description
1 polymer ?
#
loop_
_entity_poly.entity_id
_entity_poly.type
_entity_poly.pdbx_seq_one_letter_code
_entity_poly.pdbx_strand_id
1 'polypeptide(L)'
;GYSYVELKDVAEAARDELLRIPDAAKVEIKGTQDERVFVEYNNARLAELNLTPLQLSNILASQNVVVPGGSVRVGRERIELEPSGNFESIEDIRRATILLPGSDDVIHLEDIATIIRDYKDPKSSIVKSSGVPALAVAVSMREGGNNIKLGEDVVATIERFEAQLPIGVEFELINFSPKEVDDKVNDFMSNLMQAVIVVAAVMLFSLGLRTGLVVSALIPMSMIATVFVMNYFGIGLDQISLAALIIALGMLVDNGIVMSESIMVEMEGGKSPIDAAVHSANELKVPLLTSSLTT
;
A
#
# COMPACT_ATOMS: atom_id res chain seq x y z
N GLY A 1 12.04 25.80 9.54
CA GLY A 1 11.44 24.53 9.11
C GLY A 1 10.61 23.95 10.22
N TYR A 2 9.66 23.08 9.90
CA TYR A 2 8.81 22.41 10.88
C TYR A 2 9.63 21.41 11.71
N SER A 3 9.28 21.27 12.99
CA SER A 3 9.80 20.24 13.88
C SER A 3 9.25 18.86 13.51
N TYR A 4 9.91 17.78 13.96
CA TYR A 4 9.37 16.42 13.76
C TYR A 4 8.02 16.20 14.44
N VAL A 5 7.70 16.93 15.51
CA VAL A 5 6.41 16.86 16.20
C VAL A 5 5.32 17.42 15.30
N GLU A 6 5.51 18.64 14.79
CA GLU A 6 4.55 19.29 13.89
C GLU A 6 4.33 18.48 12.61
N LEU A 7 5.41 17.92 12.03
CA LEU A 7 5.29 17.02 10.88
C LEU A 7 4.53 15.74 11.21
N LYS A 8 4.71 15.21 12.43
CA LYS A 8 4.01 14.01 12.89
C LYS A 8 2.51 14.28 13.03
N ASP A 9 2.12 15.40 13.62
CA ASP A 9 0.71 15.79 13.77
C ASP A 9 0.02 15.90 12.40
N VAL A 10 0.69 16.53 11.44
CA VAL A 10 0.20 16.61 10.05
C VAL A 10 0.09 15.22 9.42
N ALA A 11 1.11 14.37 9.59
CA ALA A 11 1.11 13.02 9.03
C ALA A 11 0.02 12.12 9.67
N GLU A 12 -0.26 12.29 10.98
CA GLU A 12 -1.35 11.59 11.66
C GLU A 12 -2.72 12.03 11.16
N ALA A 13 -2.92 13.32 10.97
CA ALA A 13 -4.15 13.86 10.38
C ALA A 13 -4.34 13.36 8.94
N ALA A 14 -3.28 13.36 8.13
CA ALA A 14 -3.32 12.80 6.78
C ALA A 14 -3.62 11.30 6.78
N ARG A 15 -3.02 10.53 7.69
CA ARG A 15 -3.30 9.10 7.88
C ARG A 15 -4.77 8.86 8.15
N ASP A 16 -5.38 9.64 9.02
CA ASP A 16 -6.77 9.47 9.42
C ASP A 16 -7.74 9.77 8.26
N GLU A 17 -7.41 10.75 7.40
CA GLU A 17 -8.16 10.99 6.16
C GLU A 17 -7.96 9.86 5.13
N LEU A 18 -6.74 9.38 4.95
CA LEU A 18 -6.43 8.30 4.01
C LEU A 18 -7.04 6.95 4.42
N LEU A 19 -7.19 6.68 5.73
CA LEU A 19 -7.86 5.48 6.23
C LEU A 19 -9.38 5.45 5.93
N ARG A 20 -9.99 6.57 5.55
CA ARG A 20 -11.41 6.62 5.15
C ARG A 20 -11.63 6.14 3.72
N ILE A 21 -10.58 5.96 2.94
CA ILE A 21 -10.65 5.45 1.57
C ILE A 21 -11.05 3.97 1.62
N PRO A 22 -12.10 3.52 0.92
CA PRO A 22 -12.62 2.15 1.03
C PRO A 22 -11.59 1.06 0.69
N ASP A 23 -10.72 1.32 -0.29
CA ASP A 23 -9.71 0.37 -0.76
C ASP A 23 -8.38 0.46 0.03
N ALA A 24 -8.24 1.40 0.97
CA ALA A 24 -7.12 1.45 1.89
C ALA A 24 -7.29 0.43 3.02
N ALA A 25 -6.31 -0.46 3.19
CA ALA A 25 -6.28 -1.43 4.29
C ALA A 25 -5.51 -0.92 5.50
N LYS A 26 -4.41 -0.23 5.23
CA LYS A 26 -3.47 0.24 6.26
C LYS A 26 -2.76 1.50 5.78
N VAL A 27 -2.56 2.42 6.71
CA VAL A 27 -1.73 3.61 6.48
C VAL A 27 -0.67 3.67 7.57
N GLU A 28 0.60 3.64 7.19
CA GLU A 28 1.75 3.66 8.09
C GLU A 28 2.56 4.94 7.91
N ILE A 29 2.95 5.54 9.03
CA ILE A 29 3.86 6.68 9.04
C ILE A 29 5.26 6.16 9.33
N LYS A 30 6.25 6.52 8.51
CA LYS A 30 7.65 6.15 8.68
C LYS A 30 8.51 7.40 8.88
N GLY A 31 9.60 7.24 9.64
CA GLY A 31 10.53 8.34 9.92
C GLY A 31 10.17 9.18 11.14
N THR A 32 9.10 8.83 11.87
CA THR A 32 8.76 9.48 13.14
C THR A 32 9.90 9.31 14.15
N GLN A 33 10.15 10.36 14.91
CA GLN A 33 11.10 10.35 16.01
C GLN A 33 10.34 10.26 17.33
N ASP A 34 10.75 9.32 18.19
CA ASP A 34 10.19 9.22 19.53
C ASP A 34 10.76 10.33 20.40
N GLU A 35 9.90 11.17 20.93
CA GLU A 35 10.29 12.13 21.96
C GLU A 35 10.47 11.42 23.30
N ARG A 36 11.46 11.89 24.05
CA ARG A 36 11.75 11.44 25.41
C ARG A 36 12.07 12.62 26.29
N VAL A 37 11.78 12.47 27.56
CA VAL A 37 12.25 13.39 28.57
C VAL A 37 13.51 12.77 29.19
N PHE A 38 14.62 13.47 29.02
CA PHE A 38 15.90 13.11 29.61
C PHE A 38 16.04 13.84 30.96
N VAL A 39 16.42 13.08 31.97
CA VAL A 39 16.76 13.60 33.30
C VAL A 39 18.26 13.48 33.46
N GLU A 40 18.97 14.55 33.20
CA GLU A 40 20.45 14.63 33.30
C GLU A 40 20.83 15.07 34.70
N TYR A 41 21.45 14.19 35.45
CA TYR A 41 21.87 14.46 36.82
C TYR A 41 23.38 14.46 36.96
N ASN A 42 23.86 15.21 37.98
CA ASN A 42 25.28 15.20 38.37
C ASN A 42 25.52 14.19 39.48
N ASN A 43 26.39 13.19 39.23
CA ASN A 43 26.73 12.15 40.19
C ASN A 43 27.29 12.70 41.51
N ALA A 44 28.09 13.78 41.49
CA ALA A 44 28.62 14.40 42.68
C ALA A 44 27.50 15.01 43.53
N ARG A 45 26.54 15.66 42.90
CA ARG A 45 25.37 16.25 43.58
C ARG A 45 24.46 15.20 44.19
N LEU A 46 24.24 14.08 43.50
CA LEU A 46 23.49 12.95 44.06
C LEU A 46 24.21 12.35 45.28
N ALA A 47 25.53 12.20 45.21
CA ALA A 47 26.31 11.67 46.31
C ALA A 47 26.29 12.57 47.58
N GLU A 48 26.34 13.90 47.41
CA GLU A 48 26.17 14.88 48.51
C GLU A 48 24.84 14.69 49.25
N LEU A 49 23.79 14.28 48.52
CA LEU A 49 22.46 14.08 49.06
C LEU A 49 22.19 12.64 49.48
N ASN A 50 23.20 11.77 49.46
CA ASN A 50 23.09 10.32 49.72
C ASN A 50 22.04 9.62 48.83
N LEU A 51 21.82 10.10 47.62
CA LEU A 51 20.94 9.53 46.63
C LEU A 51 21.72 8.74 45.58
N THR A 52 21.25 7.53 45.28
CA THR A 52 21.75 6.77 44.15
C THR A 52 20.88 6.98 42.91
N PRO A 53 21.41 6.84 41.69
CA PRO A 53 20.63 6.92 40.46
C PRO A 53 19.43 5.98 40.43
N LEU A 54 19.58 4.78 41.01
CA LEU A 54 18.51 3.78 41.12
C LEU A 54 17.37 4.25 42.06
N GLN A 55 17.72 4.88 43.20
CA GLN A 55 16.73 5.45 44.10
C GLN A 55 15.96 6.59 43.43
N LEU A 56 16.67 7.49 42.74
CA LEU A 56 16.05 8.55 41.98
C LEU A 56 15.06 7.99 40.91
N SER A 57 15.49 6.99 40.16
CA SER A 57 14.61 6.34 39.16
C SER A 57 13.36 5.71 39.82
N ASN A 58 13.52 5.05 40.96
CA ASN A 58 12.40 4.43 41.68
C ASN A 58 11.43 5.47 42.26
N ILE A 59 11.93 6.60 42.76
CA ILE A 59 11.11 7.71 43.27
C ILE A 59 10.27 8.29 42.11
N LEU A 60 10.88 8.59 40.96
CA LEU A 60 10.16 9.10 39.80
C LEU A 60 9.14 8.09 39.25
N ALA A 61 9.50 6.81 39.20
CA ALA A 61 8.58 5.75 38.78
C ALA A 61 7.37 5.63 39.72
N SER A 62 7.56 5.82 41.03
CA SER A 62 6.48 5.74 42.03
C SER A 62 5.52 6.95 41.92
N GLN A 63 5.98 8.06 41.41
CA GLN A 63 5.16 9.27 41.21
C GLN A 63 4.47 9.30 39.82
N ASN A 64 4.90 8.46 38.87
CA ASN A 64 4.34 8.36 37.54
C ASN A 64 3.52 7.06 37.41
N VAL A 65 2.48 6.95 38.20
CA VAL A 65 1.63 5.74 38.25
C VAL A 65 0.19 6.13 37.91
N VAL A 66 -0.35 5.48 36.88
CA VAL A 66 -1.79 5.52 36.61
C VAL A 66 -2.46 4.38 37.35
N VAL A 67 -3.17 4.72 38.42
CA VAL A 67 -3.95 3.76 39.19
C VAL A 67 -5.39 3.80 38.70
N PRO A 68 -5.98 2.69 38.21
CA PRO A 68 -7.40 2.67 37.87
C PRO A 68 -8.22 2.90 39.14
N GLY A 69 -8.85 4.08 39.25
CA GLY A 69 -9.63 4.50 40.42
C GLY A 69 -11.00 3.85 40.53
N GLY A 70 -11.34 2.95 39.62
CA GLY A 70 -12.66 2.34 39.55
C GLY A 70 -13.72 3.25 38.92
N SER A 71 -14.97 2.91 39.09
CA SER A 71 -16.08 3.70 38.52
C SER A 71 -17.17 3.97 39.56
N VAL A 72 -17.73 5.17 39.54
CA VAL A 72 -18.87 5.56 40.37
C VAL A 72 -20.11 5.66 39.49
N ARG A 73 -21.20 5.06 39.93
CA ARG A 73 -22.49 5.18 39.26
C ARG A 73 -23.28 6.36 39.84
N VAL A 74 -23.54 7.36 38.99
CA VAL A 74 -24.35 8.51 39.34
C VAL A 74 -25.64 8.45 38.51
N GLY A 75 -26.72 7.95 39.14
CA GLY A 75 -27.98 7.74 38.43
C GLY A 75 -27.89 6.63 37.37
N ARG A 76 -28.03 7.00 36.08
CA ARG A 76 -27.91 6.09 34.93
C ARG A 76 -26.55 6.11 34.26
N GLU A 77 -25.68 7.03 34.63
CA GLU A 77 -24.34 7.21 34.07
C GLU A 77 -23.29 6.51 34.93
N ARG A 78 -22.27 5.97 34.29
CA ARG A 78 -21.11 5.40 34.90
C ARG A 78 -19.93 6.32 34.62
N ILE A 79 -19.39 6.92 35.66
CA ILE A 79 -18.22 7.81 35.61
C ILE A 79 -17.01 6.97 36.01
N GLU A 80 -16.03 6.81 35.14
CA GLU A 80 -14.75 6.22 35.48
C GLU A 80 -13.91 7.26 36.20
N LEU A 81 -13.36 6.86 37.35
CA LEU A 81 -12.46 7.69 38.13
C LEU A 81 -11.04 7.32 37.74
N GLU A 82 -10.34 8.23 37.11
CA GLU A 82 -8.90 8.11 36.86
C GLU A 82 -8.17 9.07 37.80
N PRO A 83 -7.77 8.64 39.01
CA PRO A 83 -6.88 9.44 39.83
C PRO A 83 -5.52 9.47 39.14
N SER A 84 -5.26 10.54 38.38
CA SER A 84 -3.99 10.71 37.69
C SER A 84 -2.89 11.02 38.69
N GLY A 85 -1.90 10.14 38.75
CA GLY A 85 -0.62 10.38 39.41
C GLY A 85 0.52 10.47 38.41
N ASN A 86 0.21 10.59 37.09
CA ASN A 86 1.18 10.70 36.05
C ASN A 86 1.62 12.16 35.80
N PHE A 87 2.83 12.33 35.32
CA PHE A 87 3.32 13.62 34.85
C PHE A 87 2.67 13.98 33.52
N GLU A 88 1.97 15.11 33.46
CA GLU A 88 1.30 15.59 32.24
C GLU A 88 2.18 16.60 31.48
N SER A 89 3.11 17.24 32.17
CA SER A 89 3.98 18.26 31.61
C SER A 89 5.43 18.12 32.06
N ILE A 90 6.35 18.76 31.32
CA ILE A 90 7.76 18.87 31.75
C ILE A 90 7.88 19.58 33.09
N GLU A 91 6.99 20.55 33.32
CA GLU A 91 6.96 21.32 34.55
C GLU A 91 6.59 20.48 35.77
N ASP A 92 5.71 19.50 35.61
CA ASP A 92 5.37 18.55 36.66
C ASP A 92 6.57 17.67 37.00
N ILE A 93 7.33 17.24 35.97
CA ILE A 93 8.56 16.49 36.17
C ILE A 93 9.61 17.32 36.89
N ARG A 94 9.79 18.59 36.53
CA ARG A 94 10.72 19.51 37.19
C ARG A 94 10.42 19.66 38.66
N ARG A 95 9.13 19.84 39.00
CA ARG A 95 8.62 20.00 40.36
C ARG A 95 8.40 18.71 41.12
N ALA A 96 8.73 17.56 40.50
CA ALA A 96 8.62 16.29 41.17
C ALA A 96 9.36 16.32 42.48
N THR A 97 8.71 15.87 43.57
CA THR A 97 9.19 15.99 44.94
C THR A 97 10.03 14.79 45.29
N ILE A 98 11.24 15.01 45.78
CA ILE A 98 12.17 13.98 46.21
C ILE A 98 12.39 14.12 47.70
N LEU A 99 12.01 13.06 48.46
CA LEU A 99 12.31 12.96 49.87
C LEU A 99 13.72 12.41 50.06
N LEU A 100 14.57 13.11 50.79
CA LEU A 100 15.95 12.73 51.00
C LEU A 100 16.06 11.56 52.00
N PRO A 101 16.91 10.54 51.72
CA PRO A 101 17.11 9.43 52.64
C PRO A 101 17.72 9.88 53.94
N GLY A 102 17.01 9.60 55.06
CA GLY A 102 17.50 9.92 56.41
C GLY A 102 17.26 11.36 56.88
N SER A 103 16.48 12.15 56.15
CA SER A 103 16.04 13.49 56.50
C SER A 103 14.57 13.63 56.14
N ASP A 104 13.86 14.56 56.77
CA ASP A 104 12.52 14.97 56.40
C ASP A 104 12.54 16.12 55.34
N ASP A 105 13.72 16.38 54.80
CA ASP A 105 13.90 17.46 53.81
C ASP A 105 13.37 16.99 52.44
N VAL A 106 12.68 17.87 51.76
CA VAL A 106 12.10 17.67 50.46
C VAL A 106 12.74 18.66 49.48
N ILE A 107 13.20 18.11 48.35
CA ILE A 107 13.76 18.90 47.25
C ILE A 107 12.99 18.65 45.96
N HIS A 108 13.10 19.52 45.00
CA HIS A 108 12.55 19.35 43.67
C HIS A 108 13.58 18.71 42.73
N LEU A 109 13.09 17.98 41.72
CA LEU A 109 13.97 17.31 40.73
C LEU A 109 14.86 18.35 40.01
N GLU A 110 14.34 19.54 39.73
CA GLU A 110 15.10 20.63 39.08
C GLU A 110 16.31 21.14 39.90
N ASP A 111 16.33 20.89 41.21
CA ASP A 111 17.45 21.28 42.07
C ASP A 111 18.66 20.37 41.90
N ILE A 112 18.48 19.14 41.37
CA ILE A 112 19.51 18.12 41.24
C ILE A 112 19.73 17.58 39.84
N ALA A 113 18.81 17.88 38.90
CA ALA A 113 18.86 17.40 37.54
C ALA A 113 18.38 18.45 36.54
N THR A 114 18.90 18.39 35.33
CA THR A 114 18.41 19.16 34.19
C THR A 114 17.43 18.29 33.41
N ILE A 115 16.23 18.80 33.19
CA ILE A 115 15.16 18.11 32.47
C ILE A 115 15.09 18.65 31.05
N ILE A 116 15.34 17.80 30.07
CA ILE A 116 15.37 18.15 28.64
C ILE A 116 14.37 17.25 27.91
N ARG A 117 13.54 17.85 27.08
CA ARG A 117 12.72 17.11 26.11
C ARG A 117 13.44 17.11 24.78
N ASP A 118 13.79 15.94 24.29
CA ASP A 118 14.50 15.75 23.04
C ASP A 118 14.10 14.42 22.39
N TYR A 119 14.56 14.20 21.18
CA TYR A 119 14.33 12.95 20.47
C TYR A 119 15.29 11.87 20.90
N LYS A 120 14.84 10.61 20.80
CA LYS A 120 15.70 9.45 21.06
C LYS A 120 16.97 9.49 20.20
N ASP A 121 18.13 9.35 20.81
CA ASP A 121 19.42 9.19 20.14
C ASP A 121 20.01 7.79 20.43
N PRO A 122 20.48 7.03 19.43
CA PRO A 122 20.42 7.32 18.00
C PRO A 122 18.98 7.22 17.42
N LYS A 123 18.72 8.02 16.38
CA LYS A 123 17.44 8.02 15.68
C LYS A 123 17.17 6.65 15.06
N SER A 124 16.00 6.09 15.28
CA SER A 124 15.65 4.73 14.84
C SER A 124 15.35 4.63 13.34
N SER A 125 14.81 5.70 12.76
CA SER A 125 14.46 5.80 11.34
C SER A 125 14.58 7.24 10.89
N ILE A 126 15.19 7.46 9.74
CA ILE A 126 15.38 8.79 9.17
C ILE A 126 14.83 8.76 7.75
N VAL A 127 13.85 9.61 7.48
CA VAL A 127 13.33 9.88 6.13
C VAL A 127 13.71 11.29 5.74
N LYS A 128 14.18 11.47 4.51
CA LYS A 128 14.50 12.77 3.92
C LYS A 128 13.91 12.83 2.52
N SER A 129 13.32 13.95 2.17
CA SER A 129 12.99 14.31 0.79
C SER A 129 13.85 15.48 0.37
N SER A 130 14.54 15.38 -0.76
CA SER A 130 15.44 16.41 -1.30
C SER A 130 16.47 16.96 -0.29
N GLY A 131 16.94 16.09 0.64
CA GLY A 131 17.90 16.43 1.69
C GLY A 131 17.30 17.09 2.95
N VAL A 132 16.03 17.40 2.95
CA VAL A 132 15.29 17.98 4.09
C VAL A 132 14.64 16.86 4.93
N PRO A 133 14.57 16.99 6.27
CA PRO A 133 13.82 16.05 7.10
C PRO A 133 12.38 15.93 6.64
N ALA A 134 11.89 14.69 6.49
CA ALA A 134 10.55 14.40 6.04
C ALA A 134 9.98 13.17 6.79
N LEU A 135 8.67 12.96 6.69
CA LEU A 135 8.01 11.73 7.08
C LEU A 135 7.41 11.07 5.85
N ALA A 136 7.40 9.75 5.80
CA ALA A 136 6.74 9.03 4.72
C ALA A 136 5.41 8.43 5.21
N VAL A 137 4.35 8.64 4.45
CA VAL A 137 3.04 8.05 4.68
C VAL A 137 2.83 6.97 3.63
N ALA A 138 2.79 5.71 4.04
CA ALA A 138 2.64 4.56 3.17
C ALA A 138 1.22 4.01 3.25
N VAL A 139 0.52 3.99 2.13
CA VAL A 139 -0.84 3.43 2.01
C VAL A 139 -0.77 2.04 1.41
N SER A 140 -1.33 1.06 2.09
CA SER A 140 -1.45 -0.32 1.60
C SER A 140 -2.87 -0.60 1.13
N MET A 141 -3.00 -1.23 -0.03
CA MET A 141 -4.28 -1.60 -0.60
C MET A 141 -4.89 -2.80 0.14
N ARG A 142 -6.22 -2.83 0.20
CA ARG A 142 -6.99 -3.99 0.68
C ARG A 142 -6.90 -5.13 -0.32
N GLU A 143 -6.90 -6.36 0.17
CA GLU A 143 -6.97 -7.55 -0.67
C GLU A 143 -8.24 -7.52 -1.54
N GLY A 144 -8.07 -7.74 -2.85
CA GLY A 144 -9.14 -7.62 -3.83
C GLY A 144 -9.56 -6.19 -4.20
N GLY A 145 -8.89 -5.15 -3.69
CA GLY A 145 -9.13 -3.76 -4.04
C GLY A 145 -8.63 -3.40 -5.45
N ASN A 146 -9.04 -2.22 -5.92
CA ASN A 146 -8.58 -1.67 -7.19
C ASN A 146 -7.45 -0.67 -6.96
N ASN A 147 -6.22 -1.03 -7.41
CA ASN A 147 -5.02 -0.22 -7.18
C ASN A 147 -5.07 1.14 -7.89
N ILE A 148 -5.61 1.20 -9.12
CA ILE A 148 -5.72 2.45 -9.89
C ILE A 148 -6.69 3.39 -9.18
N LYS A 149 -7.87 2.88 -8.81
CA LYS A 149 -8.87 3.65 -8.08
C LYS A 149 -8.36 4.13 -6.72
N LEU A 150 -7.67 3.26 -5.98
CA LEU A 150 -7.01 3.66 -4.73
C LEU A 150 -6.06 4.84 -4.94
N GLY A 151 -5.27 4.80 -6.03
CA GLY A 151 -4.36 5.88 -6.39
C GLY A 151 -5.07 7.19 -6.64
N GLU A 152 -6.14 7.17 -7.43
CA GLU A 152 -6.98 8.35 -7.72
C GLU A 152 -7.57 8.93 -6.43
N ASP A 153 -8.15 8.07 -5.58
CA ASP A 153 -8.75 8.49 -4.31
C ASP A 153 -7.70 9.04 -3.33
N VAL A 154 -6.48 8.47 -3.30
CA VAL A 154 -5.36 8.96 -2.48
C VAL A 154 -4.94 10.35 -2.95
N VAL A 155 -4.70 10.54 -4.26
CA VAL A 155 -4.29 11.84 -4.81
C VAL A 155 -5.36 12.89 -4.52
N ALA A 156 -6.63 12.61 -4.82
CA ALA A 156 -7.73 13.53 -4.57
C ALA A 156 -7.92 13.86 -3.08
N THR A 157 -7.61 12.92 -2.18
CA THR A 157 -7.68 13.15 -0.74
C THR A 157 -6.52 14.01 -0.27
N ILE A 158 -5.30 13.76 -0.74
CA ILE A 158 -4.11 14.55 -0.40
C ILE A 158 -4.25 15.98 -0.93
N GLU A 159 -4.69 16.19 -2.17
CA GLU A 159 -4.92 17.53 -2.74
C GLU A 159 -5.90 18.36 -1.88
N ARG A 160 -7.01 17.73 -1.44
CA ARG A 160 -7.99 18.40 -0.56
C ARG A 160 -7.42 18.69 0.83
N PHE A 161 -6.59 17.80 1.34
CA PHE A 161 -5.97 17.95 2.66
C PHE A 161 -4.88 19.02 2.62
N GLU A 162 -4.04 19.02 1.58
CA GLU A 162 -2.95 19.99 1.38
C GLU A 162 -3.45 21.43 1.31
N ALA A 163 -4.62 21.65 0.72
CA ALA A 163 -5.27 22.96 0.68
C ALA A 163 -5.61 23.54 2.07
N GLN A 164 -5.60 22.72 3.12
CA GLN A 164 -5.91 23.11 4.50
C GLN A 164 -4.64 23.25 5.35
N LEU A 165 -3.48 22.88 4.82
CA LEU A 165 -2.22 22.89 5.56
C LEU A 165 -1.58 24.27 5.63
N PRO A 166 -0.75 24.50 6.66
CA PRO A 166 0.07 25.71 6.75
C PRO A 166 1.09 25.75 5.59
N ILE A 167 1.43 26.96 5.17
CA ILE A 167 2.42 27.21 4.11
C ILE A 167 3.75 26.54 4.47
N GLY A 168 4.29 25.75 3.55
CA GLY A 168 5.62 25.12 3.65
C GLY A 168 5.59 23.63 4.04
N VAL A 169 4.43 23.02 4.17
CA VAL A 169 4.27 21.55 4.20
C VAL A 169 3.68 21.12 2.87
N GLU A 170 4.37 20.22 2.18
CA GLU A 170 4.01 19.71 0.87
C GLU A 170 4.07 18.18 0.88
N PHE A 171 3.21 17.53 0.10
CA PHE A 171 3.24 16.08 -0.12
C PHE A 171 3.91 15.77 -1.45
N GLU A 172 4.88 14.88 -1.44
CA GLU A 172 5.58 14.38 -2.63
C GLU A 172 5.27 12.89 -2.80
N LEU A 173 4.84 12.50 -4.00
CA LEU A 173 4.62 11.10 -4.36
C LEU A 173 5.98 10.46 -4.71
N ILE A 174 6.51 9.61 -3.85
CA ILE A 174 7.83 8.97 -4.02
C ILE A 174 7.69 7.64 -4.79
N ASN A 175 6.78 6.80 -4.37
CA ASN A 175 6.50 5.51 -5.00
C ASN A 175 5.00 5.39 -5.22
N PHE A 176 4.58 5.54 -6.48
CA PHE A 176 3.19 5.55 -6.85
C PHE A 176 2.84 4.35 -7.74
N SER A 177 2.70 3.18 -7.10
CA SER A 177 2.34 1.92 -7.74
C SER A 177 1.08 1.98 -8.64
N PRO A 178 0.02 2.76 -8.31
CA PRO A 178 -1.14 2.89 -9.19
C PRO A 178 -0.81 3.34 -10.61
N LYS A 179 0.10 4.29 -10.77
CA LYS A 179 0.55 4.76 -12.09
C LYS A 179 1.32 3.67 -12.85
N GLU A 180 2.18 2.93 -12.14
CA GLU A 180 2.93 1.82 -12.76
C GLU A 180 1.98 0.72 -13.27
N VAL A 181 0.91 0.43 -12.52
CA VAL A 181 -0.11 -0.54 -12.94
C VAL A 181 -0.90 -0.02 -14.14
N ASP A 182 -1.34 1.23 -14.13
CA ASP A 182 -2.05 1.86 -15.25
C ASP A 182 -1.20 1.87 -16.52
N ASP A 183 0.06 2.29 -16.42
CA ASP A 183 1.01 2.27 -17.54
C ASP A 183 1.18 0.85 -18.11
N LYS A 184 1.29 -0.19 -17.26
CA LYS A 184 1.39 -1.59 -17.69
C LYS A 184 0.14 -2.09 -18.39
N VAL A 185 -1.04 -1.74 -17.91
CA VAL A 185 -2.33 -2.10 -18.54
C VAL A 185 -2.46 -1.43 -19.90
N ASN A 186 -2.09 -0.17 -20.00
CA ASN A 186 -2.12 0.58 -21.25
C ASN A 186 -1.10 0.05 -22.27
N ASP A 187 0.12 -0.26 -21.84
CA ASP A 187 1.14 -0.91 -22.67
C ASP A 187 0.67 -2.26 -23.19
N PHE A 188 0.06 -3.08 -22.33
CA PHE A 188 -0.51 -4.36 -22.72
C PHE A 188 -1.60 -4.18 -23.79
N MET A 189 -2.54 -3.27 -23.56
CA MET A 189 -3.64 -3.02 -24.50
C MET A 189 -3.14 -2.52 -25.85
N SER A 190 -2.14 -1.64 -25.84
CA SER A 190 -1.47 -1.14 -27.05
C SER A 190 -0.77 -2.26 -27.82
N ASN A 191 0.02 -3.10 -27.11
CA ASN A 191 0.72 -4.23 -27.71
C ASN A 191 -0.25 -5.26 -28.26
N LEU A 192 -1.34 -5.54 -27.55
CA LEU A 192 -2.40 -6.43 -28.02
C LEU A 192 -3.03 -5.91 -29.31
N MET A 193 -3.40 -4.62 -29.36
CA MET A 193 -3.98 -4.01 -30.54
C MET A 193 -3.02 -4.06 -31.73
N GLN A 194 -1.74 -3.79 -31.50
CA GLN A 194 -0.69 -3.87 -32.51
C GLN A 194 -0.54 -5.31 -33.03
N ALA A 195 -0.53 -6.30 -32.13
CA ALA A 195 -0.44 -7.71 -32.51
C ALA A 195 -1.65 -8.14 -33.38
N VAL A 196 -2.87 -7.74 -32.98
CA VAL A 196 -4.09 -8.02 -33.76
C VAL A 196 -4.00 -7.41 -35.16
N ILE A 197 -3.55 -6.16 -35.28
CA ILE A 197 -3.40 -5.47 -36.57
C ILE A 197 -2.38 -6.18 -37.45
N VAL A 198 -1.21 -6.53 -36.90
CA VAL A 198 -0.15 -7.21 -37.66
C VAL A 198 -0.63 -8.60 -38.15
N VAL A 199 -1.23 -9.39 -37.24
CA VAL A 199 -1.77 -10.72 -37.62
C VAL A 199 -2.88 -10.58 -38.65
N ALA A 200 -3.81 -9.62 -38.46
CA ALA A 200 -4.86 -9.37 -39.42
C ALA A 200 -4.29 -9.00 -40.81
N ALA A 201 -3.29 -8.13 -40.87
CA ALA A 201 -2.65 -7.73 -42.13
C ALA A 201 -1.99 -8.93 -42.84
N VAL A 202 -1.23 -9.76 -42.09
CA VAL A 202 -0.60 -10.97 -42.63
C VAL A 202 -1.65 -11.97 -43.13
N MET A 203 -2.71 -12.19 -42.35
CA MET A 203 -3.78 -13.14 -42.71
C MET A 203 -4.58 -12.64 -43.96
N LEU A 204 -4.86 -11.35 -44.01
CA LEU A 204 -5.53 -10.75 -45.18
C LEU A 204 -4.69 -10.91 -46.45
N PHE A 205 -3.37 -10.74 -46.34
CA PHE A 205 -2.45 -10.89 -47.45
C PHE A 205 -2.28 -12.35 -47.91
N SER A 206 -2.17 -13.30 -46.92
CA SER A 206 -1.90 -14.72 -47.22
C SER A 206 -3.16 -15.50 -47.59
N LEU A 207 -4.26 -15.34 -46.87
CA LEU A 207 -5.51 -16.12 -47.01
C LEU A 207 -6.63 -15.38 -47.72
N GLY A 208 -6.38 -14.15 -48.09
CA GLY A 208 -7.40 -13.28 -48.71
C GLY A 208 -8.39 -12.70 -47.73
N LEU A 209 -9.23 -11.78 -48.21
CA LEU A 209 -10.05 -10.89 -47.39
C LEU A 209 -11.07 -11.67 -46.52
N ARG A 210 -11.72 -12.69 -47.08
CA ARG A 210 -12.82 -13.40 -46.36
C ARG A 210 -12.28 -14.27 -45.25
N THR A 211 -11.31 -15.12 -45.53
CA THR A 211 -10.73 -16.04 -44.55
C THR A 211 -9.87 -15.31 -43.55
N GLY A 212 -9.07 -14.35 -43.98
CA GLY A 212 -8.25 -13.50 -43.10
C GLY A 212 -9.07 -12.72 -42.08
N LEU A 213 -10.23 -12.19 -42.46
CA LEU A 213 -11.16 -11.51 -41.52
C LEU A 213 -11.70 -12.47 -40.45
N VAL A 214 -12.07 -13.69 -40.82
CA VAL A 214 -12.58 -14.68 -39.88
C VAL A 214 -11.52 -15.05 -38.85
N VAL A 215 -10.29 -15.37 -39.29
CA VAL A 215 -9.17 -15.70 -38.40
C VAL A 215 -8.82 -14.52 -37.47
N SER A 216 -8.75 -13.32 -38.05
CA SER A 216 -8.43 -12.11 -37.27
C SER A 216 -9.49 -11.79 -36.20
N ALA A 217 -10.77 -12.11 -36.46
CA ALA A 217 -11.85 -11.93 -35.49
C ALA A 217 -11.81 -12.93 -34.32
N LEU A 218 -11.18 -14.10 -34.50
CA LEU A 218 -11.01 -15.09 -33.42
C LEU A 218 -10.16 -14.54 -32.26
N ILE A 219 -9.18 -13.68 -32.56
CA ILE A 219 -8.27 -13.12 -31.56
C ILE A 219 -9.03 -12.31 -30.53
N PRO A 220 -9.75 -11.21 -30.87
CA PRO A 220 -10.47 -10.43 -29.89
C PRO A 220 -11.59 -11.24 -29.21
N MET A 221 -12.26 -12.15 -29.93
CA MET A 221 -13.31 -12.99 -29.34
C MET A 221 -12.75 -13.89 -28.23
N SER A 222 -11.63 -14.53 -28.46
CA SER A 222 -11.01 -15.41 -27.48
C SER A 222 -10.48 -14.64 -26.27
N MET A 223 -9.92 -13.44 -26.50
CA MET A 223 -9.47 -12.56 -25.40
C MET A 223 -10.63 -12.15 -24.51
N ILE A 224 -11.75 -11.71 -25.11
CA ILE A 224 -12.96 -11.38 -24.35
C ILE A 224 -13.48 -12.59 -23.58
N ALA A 225 -13.51 -13.76 -24.23
CA ALA A 225 -13.93 -14.99 -23.56
C ALA A 225 -13.00 -15.35 -22.38
N THR A 226 -11.69 -15.22 -22.54
CA THR A 226 -10.71 -15.48 -21.47
C THR A 226 -10.88 -14.52 -20.32
N VAL A 227 -10.99 -13.22 -20.58
CA VAL A 227 -11.22 -12.19 -19.53
C VAL A 227 -12.53 -12.45 -18.81
N PHE A 228 -13.58 -12.87 -19.52
CA PHE A 228 -14.86 -13.24 -18.91
C PHE A 228 -14.71 -14.44 -17.97
N VAL A 229 -13.99 -15.47 -18.38
CA VAL A 229 -13.71 -16.66 -17.55
C VAL A 229 -12.86 -16.28 -16.33
N MET A 230 -11.81 -15.47 -16.51
CA MET A 230 -11.00 -14.96 -15.40
C MET A 230 -11.87 -14.21 -14.37
N ASN A 231 -12.74 -13.32 -14.83
CA ASN A 231 -13.65 -12.61 -13.96
C ASN A 231 -14.60 -13.55 -13.20
N TYR A 232 -15.11 -14.60 -13.87
CA TYR A 232 -15.98 -15.60 -13.23
C TYR A 232 -15.28 -16.36 -12.11
N PHE A 233 -13.98 -16.67 -12.27
CA PHE A 233 -13.17 -17.35 -11.26
C PHE A 233 -12.52 -16.40 -10.26
N GLY A 234 -12.76 -15.08 -10.34
CA GLY A 234 -12.18 -14.08 -9.45
C GLY A 234 -10.69 -13.85 -9.66
N ILE A 235 -10.17 -14.20 -10.85
CA ILE A 235 -8.76 -13.97 -11.21
C ILE A 235 -8.60 -12.53 -11.69
N GLY A 236 -7.83 -11.74 -10.95
CA GLY A 236 -7.55 -10.35 -11.31
C GLY A 236 -6.61 -10.19 -12.51
N LEU A 237 -6.67 -9.02 -13.15
CA LEU A 237 -5.70 -8.63 -14.16
C LEU A 237 -4.45 -8.10 -13.46
N ASP A 238 -3.41 -8.94 -13.37
CA ASP A 238 -2.09 -8.60 -12.86
C ASP A 238 -1.01 -8.80 -13.93
N GLN A 239 0.23 -8.48 -13.63
CA GLN A 239 1.34 -8.62 -14.58
C GLN A 239 1.54 -10.06 -15.07
N ILE A 240 1.28 -11.05 -14.20
CA ILE A 240 1.46 -12.47 -14.52
C ILE A 240 0.33 -12.93 -15.44
N SER A 241 -0.92 -12.57 -15.13
CA SER A 241 -2.08 -12.90 -15.96
C SER A 241 -2.00 -12.25 -17.34
N LEU A 242 -1.52 -10.99 -17.41
CA LEU A 242 -1.29 -10.31 -18.70
C LEU A 242 -0.21 -10.98 -19.53
N ALA A 243 0.92 -11.40 -18.92
CA ALA A 243 1.97 -12.15 -19.61
C ALA A 243 1.46 -13.51 -20.12
N ALA A 244 0.67 -14.22 -19.31
CA ALA A 244 0.05 -15.49 -19.70
C ALA A 244 -0.92 -15.30 -20.89
N LEU A 245 -1.70 -14.21 -20.89
CA LEU A 245 -2.59 -13.88 -22.02
C LEU A 245 -1.84 -13.63 -23.33
N ILE A 246 -0.69 -12.96 -23.27
CA ILE A 246 0.16 -12.72 -24.46
C ILE A 246 0.66 -14.06 -25.04
N ILE A 247 1.14 -14.98 -24.18
CA ILE A 247 1.62 -16.29 -24.58
C ILE A 247 0.47 -17.13 -25.17
N ALA A 248 -0.67 -17.16 -24.48
CA ALA A 248 -1.85 -17.89 -24.94
C ALA A 248 -2.39 -17.38 -26.28
N LEU A 249 -2.26 -16.07 -26.55
CA LEU A 249 -2.66 -15.48 -27.81
C LEU A 249 -1.90 -16.10 -29.00
N GLY A 250 -0.58 -16.26 -28.88
CA GLY A 250 0.22 -16.90 -29.94
C GLY A 250 -0.25 -18.31 -30.26
N MET A 251 -0.46 -19.14 -29.24
CA MET A 251 -0.90 -20.54 -29.41
C MET A 251 -2.31 -20.66 -29.97
N LEU A 252 -3.18 -19.71 -29.63
CA LEU A 252 -4.58 -19.71 -30.07
C LEU A 252 -4.71 -19.36 -31.55
N VAL A 253 -3.89 -18.41 -32.02
CA VAL A 253 -3.86 -17.98 -33.42
C VAL A 253 -3.46 -19.15 -34.32
N ASP A 254 -2.48 -19.97 -33.93
CA ASP A 254 -2.00 -21.10 -34.71
C ASP A 254 -3.10 -22.13 -34.97
N ASN A 255 -3.91 -22.47 -33.98
CA ASN A 255 -5.05 -23.36 -34.15
C ASN A 255 -6.08 -22.81 -35.14
N GLY A 256 -6.33 -21.52 -35.12
CA GLY A 256 -7.23 -20.84 -36.03
C GLY A 256 -6.72 -20.82 -37.47
N ILE A 257 -5.41 -20.68 -37.66
CA ILE A 257 -4.76 -20.70 -38.96
C ILE A 257 -4.90 -22.08 -39.58
N VAL A 258 -4.48 -23.15 -38.86
CA VAL A 258 -4.53 -24.53 -39.33
C VAL A 258 -5.95 -24.94 -39.71
N MET A 259 -6.95 -24.56 -38.88
CA MET A 259 -8.35 -24.86 -39.19
C MET A 259 -8.82 -24.13 -40.46
N SER A 260 -8.49 -22.85 -40.60
CA SER A 260 -8.91 -22.06 -41.76
C SER A 260 -8.26 -22.52 -43.05
N GLU A 261 -6.98 -22.90 -43.00
CA GLU A 261 -6.24 -23.44 -44.13
C GLU A 261 -6.85 -24.77 -44.58
N SER A 262 -7.15 -25.70 -43.65
CA SER A 262 -7.81 -26.95 -43.95
C SER A 262 -9.17 -26.78 -44.62
N ILE A 263 -9.98 -25.83 -44.14
CA ILE A 263 -11.28 -25.52 -44.77
C ILE A 263 -11.07 -24.97 -46.18
N MET A 264 -10.07 -24.12 -46.41
CA MET A 264 -9.80 -23.60 -47.75
C MET A 264 -9.40 -24.73 -48.73
N VAL A 265 -8.49 -25.61 -48.33
CA VAL A 265 -8.06 -26.74 -49.15
C VAL A 265 -9.24 -27.64 -49.53
N GLU A 266 -10.13 -27.90 -48.60
CA GLU A 266 -11.33 -28.70 -48.83
C GLU A 266 -12.33 -27.99 -49.77
N MET A 267 -12.46 -26.67 -49.67
CA MET A 267 -13.28 -25.90 -50.61
C MET A 267 -12.68 -25.84 -52.00
N GLU A 268 -11.35 -25.73 -52.12
CA GLU A 268 -10.65 -25.81 -53.43
C GLU A 268 -10.81 -27.21 -54.05
N GLY A 269 -10.94 -28.26 -53.22
CA GLY A 269 -11.29 -29.63 -53.62
C GLY A 269 -12.74 -29.82 -54.10
N GLY A 270 -13.56 -28.74 -54.09
CA GLY A 270 -14.91 -28.72 -54.60
C GLY A 270 -16.01 -28.99 -53.58
N LYS A 271 -15.69 -29.09 -52.27
CA LYS A 271 -16.72 -29.21 -51.20
C LYS A 271 -17.46 -27.90 -50.96
N SER A 272 -18.72 -27.99 -50.53
CA SER A 272 -19.43 -26.82 -50.11
C SER A 272 -18.79 -26.19 -48.84
N PRO A 273 -18.89 -24.89 -48.58
CA PRO A 273 -18.29 -24.26 -47.40
C PRO A 273 -18.69 -24.92 -46.06
N ILE A 274 -19.92 -25.39 -45.98
CA ILE A 274 -20.43 -26.08 -44.75
C ILE A 274 -19.82 -27.45 -44.63
N ASP A 275 -19.77 -28.24 -45.71
CA ASP A 275 -19.21 -29.59 -45.71
C ASP A 275 -17.70 -29.56 -45.46
N ALA A 276 -17.00 -28.58 -46.04
CA ALA A 276 -15.59 -28.32 -45.80
C ALA A 276 -15.30 -28.01 -44.32
N ALA A 277 -16.08 -27.12 -43.73
CA ALA A 277 -15.92 -26.78 -42.31
C ALA A 277 -16.19 -27.98 -41.39
N VAL A 278 -17.25 -28.73 -41.61
CA VAL A 278 -17.58 -29.94 -40.82
C VAL A 278 -16.51 -31.00 -40.97
N HIS A 279 -16.01 -31.24 -42.21
CA HIS A 279 -14.98 -32.24 -42.48
C HIS A 279 -13.67 -31.84 -41.78
N SER A 280 -13.17 -30.64 -41.99
CA SER A 280 -11.94 -30.12 -41.34
C SER A 280 -12.03 -30.15 -39.84
N ALA A 281 -13.18 -29.76 -39.24
CA ALA A 281 -13.38 -29.82 -37.81
C ALA A 281 -13.31 -31.27 -37.26
N ASN A 282 -13.88 -32.23 -37.97
CA ASN A 282 -13.83 -33.63 -37.58
C ASN A 282 -12.42 -34.24 -37.70
N GLU A 283 -11.67 -33.88 -38.71
CA GLU A 283 -10.32 -34.33 -38.94
C GLU A 283 -9.32 -33.72 -37.93
N LEU A 284 -9.42 -32.44 -37.69
CA LEU A 284 -8.45 -31.70 -36.89
C LEU A 284 -8.76 -31.66 -35.40
N LYS A 285 -9.97 -32.06 -34.96
CA LYS A 285 -10.37 -31.95 -33.51
C LYS A 285 -9.41 -32.67 -32.56
N VAL A 286 -8.93 -33.88 -32.93
CA VAL A 286 -8.02 -34.64 -32.07
C VAL A 286 -6.60 -34.09 -32.11
N PRO A 287 -5.98 -33.83 -33.30
CA PRO A 287 -4.66 -33.17 -33.34
C PRO A 287 -4.61 -31.82 -32.61
N LEU A 288 -5.57 -30.94 -32.85
CA LEU A 288 -5.60 -29.60 -32.20
C LEU A 288 -5.85 -29.67 -30.68
N LEU A 289 -6.74 -30.60 -30.26
CA LEU A 289 -6.97 -30.81 -28.83
C LEU A 289 -5.69 -31.34 -28.14
N THR A 290 -5.03 -32.31 -28.78
CA THR A 290 -3.78 -32.90 -28.24
C THR A 290 -2.68 -31.85 -28.18
N SER A 291 -2.50 -31.06 -29.25
CA SER A 291 -1.54 -29.94 -29.25
C SER A 291 -1.82 -28.93 -28.12
N SER A 292 -3.06 -28.51 -27.97
CA SER A 292 -3.44 -27.52 -26.92
C SER A 292 -3.32 -28.08 -25.49
N LEU A 293 -3.41 -29.42 -25.30
CA LEU A 293 -3.26 -30.03 -23.97
C LEU A 293 -1.80 -30.34 -23.62
N THR A 294 -0.92 -30.45 -24.61
CA THR A 294 0.50 -30.73 -24.39
C THR A 294 1.36 -29.48 -24.26
N THR A 295 0.84 -28.33 -24.64
CA THR A 295 1.47 -27.02 -24.50
C THR A 295 1.04 -26.34 -23.20
#